data_67c7a2044417b56dd45181fd1c069dce
#
_entry.id   67c7a2044417b56dd45181fd1c069dce
#
_cell.length_a   1.000
_cell.length_b   1.000
_cell.length_c   1.000
_cell.angle_alpha   90.00
_cell.angle_beta   90.00
_cell.angle_gamma   90.00
#
_symmetry.space_group_name_H-M   'P 1'
#
loop_
_entity.id
_entity.type
_entity.pdbx_description
1 polymer ?
#
loop_
_entity_poly.entity_id
_entity_poly.type
_entity_poly.pdbx_seq_one_letter_code
_entity_poly.pdbx_strand_id
1 'polypeptide(L)'
;SKPQGSKASASKATSKAATKTTKDTTSKAAKAPEKRIAVIGMGYVGIPCAVLLADVPGFDVTGVQRKSARSGWKIDVLNSGRSPIEGNEPGLDDLIAKVVKKGTFRVTDDYSVLRDMDVILIDVQTPTDSADHSPSYLSLKEVSRQIGEDMKRGALVIIESTVAPGTTQHVVQPILERKS
;
A
#
# COMPACT_ATOMS: atom_id res chain seq x y z
N SER A 1 28.66 44.32 -63.99
CA SER A 1 29.58 43.51 -64.73
C SER A 1 29.57 42.08 -64.22
N LYS A 2 29.00 41.19 -64.96
CA LYS A 2 29.25 39.74 -64.98
C LYS A 2 30.68 39.48 -65.56
N PRO A 3 31.33 38.31 -65.49
CA PRO A 3 30.72 36.98 -65.64
C PRO A 3 31.42 35.83 -64.83
N GLN A 4 30.78 34.68 -64.82
CA GLN A 4 31.18 33.29 -65.19
C GLN A 4 32.37 32.71 -64.41
N GLY A 5 32.44 31.48 -64.11
CA GLY A 5 31.74 30.25 -64.43
C GLY A 5 32.52 29.05 -63.92
N SER A 6 31.87 27.92 -63.99
CA SER A 6 32.41 26.63 -64.40
C SER A 6 32.79 25.55 -63.37
N LYS A 7 32.00 24.51 -63.43
CA LYS A 7 32.29 23.04 -63.55
C LYS A 7 32.55 22.22 -62.28
N ALA A 8 31.58 21.42 -62.03
CA ALA A 8 31.48 19.98 -61.74
C ALA A 8 32.76 19.20 -61.42
N SER A 9 32.71 18.45 -60.32
CA SER A 9 33.27 17.11 -60.24
C SER A 9 32.53 16.26 -59.26
N ALA A 10 31.98 15.16 -59.70
CA ALA A 10 31.34 14.14 -58.92
C ALA A 10 32.40 13.26 -58.25
N SER A 11 32.20 12.96 -56.97
CA SER A 11 32.93 11.90 -56.30
C SER A 11 31.96 11.07 -55.47
N LYS A 12 31.86 9.82 -55.87
CA LYS A 12 31.20 8.71 -55.18
C LYS A 12 31.82 8.54 -53.81
N ALA A 13 30.99 8.51 -52.76
CA ALA A 13 31.39 7.99 -51.46
C ALA A 13 30.29 7.05 -50.96
N THR A 14 30.67 5.84 -50.78
CA THR A 14 30.02 4.63 -50.30
C THR A 14 29.28 4.80 -49.00
N SER A 15 28.03 4.35 -48.97
CA SER A 15 27.20 4.21 -47.78
C SER A 15 27.76 3.09 -46.88
N LYS A 16 28.16 3.46 -45.66
CA LYS A 16 28.40 2.52 -44.57
C LYS A 16 27.13 2.48 -43.69
N ALA A 17 26.41 1.38 -43.85
CA ALA A 17 25.27 1.08 -42.98
C ALA A 17 25.75 0.91 -41.52
N ALA A 18 25.32 1.78 -40.64
CA ALA A 18 25.48 1.62 -39.21
C ALA A 18 24.34 0.74 -38.67
N THR A 19 24.65 -0.49 -38.37
CA THR A 19 23.78 -1.43 -37.67
C THR A 19 23.50 -0.91 -36.26
N LYS A 20 22.30 -0.41 -36.08
CA LYS A 20 21.80 0.06 -34.76
C LYS A 20 21.43 -1.17 -33.93
N THR A 21 22.33 -1.55 -33.03
CA THR A 21 22.08 -2.60 -32.03
C THR A 21 20.96 -2.09 -31.10
N THR A 22 19.76 -2.60 -31.30
CA THR A 22 18.65 -2.49 -30.34
C THR A 22 19.05 -3.26 -29.10
N LYS A 23 19.35 -2.55 -28.00
CA LYS A 23 19.43 -3.13 -26.69
C LYS A 23 18.03 -3.60 -26.30
N ASP A 24 17.83 -4.90 -26.30
CA ASP A 24 16.71 -5.59 -25.70
C ASP A 24 16.70 -5.23 -24.21
N THR A 25 15.83 -4.31 -23.81
CA THR A 25 15.50 -4.06 -22.42
C THR A 25 14.44 -5.08 -22.04
N THR A 26 14.88 -6.30 -21.74
CA THR A 26 14.04 -7.30 -21.09
C THR A 26 13.63 -6.72 -19.74
N SER A 27 12.45 -6.14 -19.67
CA SER A 27 11.80 -5.79 -18.41
C SER A 27 11.59 -7.11 -17.66
N LYS A 28 12.40 -7.34 -16.64
CA LYS A 28 12.24 -8.46 -15.71
C LYS A 28 10.85 -8.32 -15.09
N ALA A 29 9.90 -9.13 -15.56
CA ALA A 29 8.55 -9.16 -15.02
C ALA A 29 8.67 -9.34 -13.49
N ALA A 30 8.13 -8.41 -12.71
CA ALA A 30 8.16 -8.49 -11.26
C ALA A 30 7.46 -9.80 -10.86
N LYS A 31 8.15 -10.64 -10.08
CA LYS A 31 7.56 -11.87 -9.52
C LYS A 31 6.31 -11.48 -8.73
N ALA A 32 5.20 -12.17 -8.94
CA ALA A 32 3.99 -11.95 -8.18
C ALA A 32 4.29 -12.06 -6.67
N PRO A 33 3.65 -11.25 -5.82
CA PRO A 33 3.89 -11.31 -4.37
C PRO A 33 3.49 -12.68 -3.82
N GLU A 34 4.24 -13.16 -2.82
CA GLU A 34 3.97 -14.42 -2.15
C GLU A 34 2.78 -14.29 -1.19
N LYS A 35 2.60 -13.11 -0.60
CA LYS A 35 1.49 -12.75 0.28
C LYS A 35 1.04 -11.31 0.04
N ARG A 36 -0.28 -11.13 0.00
CA ARG A 36 -0.93 -9.83 0.00
C ARG A 36 -1.54 -9.58 1.36
N ILE A 37 -1.19 -8.45 1.96
CA ILE A 37 -1.54 -8.12 3.34
C ILE A 37 -2.25 -6.78 3.36
N ALA A 38 -3.40 -6.70 4.03
CA ALA A 38 -4.04 -5.44 4.36
C ALA A 38 -3.81 -5.09 5.83
N VAL A 39 -3.52 -3.81 6.11
CA VAL A 39 -3.49 -3.27 7.47
C VAL A 39 -4.54 -2.16 7.56
N ILE A 40 -5.57 -2.36 8.38
CA ILE A 40 -6.70 -1.44 8.49
C ILE A 40 -6.53 -0.55 9.71
N GLY A 41 -6.35 0.75 9.45
CA GLY A 41 -6.08 1.75 10.47
C GLY A 41 -4.65 2.26 10.42
N MET A 42 -4.45 3.42 9.79
CA MET A 42 -3.14 4.07 9.67
C MET A 42 -2.90 5.02 10.85
N GLY A 43 -2.70 4.41 12.01
CA GLY A 43 -2.34 5.07 13.27
C GLY A 43 -0.91 4.78 13.70
N TYR A 44 -0.63 5.04 14.99
CA TYR A 44 0.70 4.84 15.60
C TYR A 44 1.17 3.39 15.61
N VAL A 45 0.25 2.42 15.57
CA VAL A 45 0.55 0.99 15.49
C VAL A 45 0.52 0.52 14.03
N GLY A 46 -0.56 0.81 13.31
CA GLY A 46 -0.77 0.28 11.96
C GLY A 46 0.25 0.76 10.94
N ILE A 47 0.75 2.02 11.02
CA ILE A 47 1.77 2.50 10.08
C ILE A 47 3.09 1.76 10.25
N PRO A 48 3.72 1.70 11.43
CA PRO A 48 4.95 0.93 11.62
C PRO A 48 4.78 -0.55 11.25
N CYS A 49 3.68 -1.18 11.67
CA CYS A 49 3.38 -2.57 11.33
C CYS A 49 3.33 -2.77 9.81
N ALA A 50 2.57 -1.95 9.09
CA ALA A 50 2.42 -2.06 7.64
C ALA A 50 3.75 -1.90 6.89
N VAL A 51 4.58 -0.91 7.26
CA VAL A 51 5.84 -0.68 6.54
C VAL A 51 6.92 -1.70 6.89
N LEU A 52 6.94 -2.23 8.11
CA LEU A 52 7.82 -3.34 8.48
C LEU A 52 7.46 -4.61 7.69
N LEU A 53 6.18 -4.94 7.56
CA LEU A 53 5.71 -6.05 6.73
C LEU A 53 6.04 -5.81 5.24
N ALA A 54 5.89 -4.59 4.74
CA ALA A 54 6.19 -4.25 3.36
C ALA A 54 7.69 -4.31 2.99
N ASP A 55 8.57 -4.26 3.98
CA ASP A 55 10.01 -4.44 3.78
C ASP A 55 10.42 -5.91 3.65
N VAL A 56 9.57 -6.84 4.11
CA VAL A 56 9.79 -8.28 3.96
C VAL A 56 9.74 -8.67 2.48
N PRO A 57 10.73 -9.40 1.95
CA PRO A 57 10.69 -9.89 0.59
C PRO A 57 9.48 -10.80 0.34
N GLY A 58 8.77 -10.55 -0.77
CA GLY A 58 7.60 -11.33 -1.16
C GLY A 58 6.27 -10.82 -0.60
N PHE A 59 6.27 -9.82 0.30
CA PHE A 59 5.03 -9.22 0.80
C PHE A 59 4.64 -7.97 -0.02
N ASP A 60 3.35 -7.86 -0.32
CA ASP A 60 2.70 -6.67 -0.90
C ASP A 60 1.66 -6.18 0.11
N VAL A 61 1.86 -4.98 0.66
CA VAL A 61 1.07 -4.47 1.77
C VAL A 61 0.23 -3.28 1.35
N THR A 62 -1.05 -3.33 1.64
CA THR A 62 -1.98 -2.22 1.44
C THR A 62 -2.51 -1.72 2.78
N GLY A 63 -2.19 -0.49 3.13
CA GLY A 63 -2.83 0.22 4.23
C GLY A 63 -4.24 0.63 3.83
N VAL A 64 -5.22 0.40 4.70
CA VAL A 64 -6.59 0.86 4.49
C VAL A 64 -6.93 1.92 5.53
N GLN A 65 -7.21 3.13 5.06
CA GLN A 65 -7.54 4.27 5.92
C GLN A 65 -8.86 4.89 5.50
N ARG A 66 -9.85 4.91 6.40
CA ARG A 66 -11.13 5.55 6.13
C ARG A 66 -10.94 7.03 5.75
N LYS A 67 -11.50 7.42 4.62
CA LYS A 67 -11.53 8.80 4.17
C LYS A 67 -12.48 9.61 5.06
N SER A 68 -11.92 10.53 5.80
CA SER A 68 -12.65 11.48 6.65
C SER A 68 -11.93 12.81 6.67
N ALA A 69 -12.62 13.90 7.01
CA ALA A 69 -12.00 15.21 7.19
C ALA A 69 -10.85 15.19 8.21
N ARG A 70 -10.95 14.28 9.20
CA ARG A 70 -9.97 14.16 10.29
C ARG A 70 -8.71 13.38 9.91
N SER A 71 -8.80 12.38 9.03
CA SER A 71 -7.71 11.42 8.83
C SER A 71 -7.46 11.04 7.36
N GLY A 72 -8.30 11.48 6.42
CA GLY A 72 -8.16 11.14 5.01
C GLY A 72 -6.87 11.69 4.38
N TRP A 73 -6.37 12.81 4.85
CA TRP A 73 -5.10 13.41 4.41
C TRP A 73 -3.88 12.49 4.59
N LYS A 74 -3.96 11.53 5.51
CA LYS A 74 -2.87 10.55 5.76
C LYS A 74 -2.58 9.68 4.56
N ILE A 75 -3.59 9.40 3.73
CA ILE A 75 -3.46 8.57 2.53
C ILE A 75 -2.44 9.20 1.57
N ASP A 76 -2.59 10.49 1.26
CA ASP A 76 -1.70 11.19 0.34
C ASP A 76 -0.29 11.34 0.90
N VAL A 77 -0.18 11.63 2.21
CA VAL A 77 1.12 11.76 2.88
C VAL A 77 1.89 10.45 2.84
N LEU A 78 1.26 9.33 3.21
CA LEU A 78 1.90 8.01 3.19
C LEU A 78 2.28 7.58 1.78
N ASN A 79 1.40 7.77 0.81
CA ASN A 79 1.68 7.44 -0.60
C ASN A 79 2.78 8.33 -1.21
N SER A 80 3.03 9.51 -0.63
CA SER A 80 4.20 10.34 -1.00
C SER A 80 5.51 9.89 -0.36
N GLY A 81 5.50 8.83 0.45
CA GLY A 81 6.69 8.31 1.12
C GLY A 81 7.06 9.06 2.40
N ARG A 82 6.10 9.74 3.05
CA ARG A 82 6.31 10.51 4.29
C ARG A 82 5.45 10.00 5.42
N SER A 83 5.90 10.18 6.65
CA SER A 83 5.12 9.86 7.85
C SER A 83 4.12 10.96 8.18
N PRO A 84 2.85 10.62 8.49
CA PRO A 84 1.88 11.52 9.08
C PRO A 84 1.91 11.49 10.63
N ILE A 85 2.81 10.71 11.23
CA ILE A 85 2.96 10.59 12.68
C ILE A 85 3.75 11.80 13.18
N GLU A 86 3.22 12.48 14.19
CA GLU A 86 3.91 13.54 14.90
C GLU A 86 4.94 12.94 15.86
N GLY A 87 6.11 13.58 15.96
CA GLY A 87 7.21 13.11 16.78
C GLY A 87 8.38 12.59 15.96
N ASN A 88 9.44 12.17 16.64
CA ASN A 88 10.63 11.62 16.01
C ASN A 88 10.69 10.11 16.25
N GLU A 89 10.24 9.34 15.27
CA GLU A 89 10.37 7.89 15.25
C GLU A 89 11.58 7.52 14.39
N PRO A 90 12.73 7.21 15.00
CA PRO A 90 13.98 6.98 14.26
C PRO A 90 13.82 5.90 13.20
N GLY A 91 14.13 6.24 11.93
CA GLY A 91 14.12 5.32 10.80
C GLY A 91 12.75 5.07 10.18
N LEU A 92 11.64 5.55 10.74
CA LEU A 92 10.30 5.32 10.20
C LEU A 92 10.10 6.02 8.85
N ASP A 93 10.50 7.29 8.73
CA ASP A 93 10.39 8.04 7.48
C ASP A 93 11.21 7.40 6.36
N ASP A 94 12.44 7.00 6.65
CA ASP A 94 13.30 6.31 5.68
C ASP A 94 12.69 4.99 5.23
N LEU A 95 12.08 4.24 6.15
CA LEU A 95 11.43 2.98 5.84
C LEU A 95 10.18 3.18 4.98
N ILE A 96 9.32 4.17 5.31
CA ILE A 96 8.16 4.53 4.49
C ILE A 96 8.60 4.89 3.07
N ALA A 97 9.56 5.80 2.94
CA ALA A 97 10.10 6.20 1.64
C ALA A 97 10.65 5.01 0.84
N LYS A 98 11.37 4.10 1.51
CA LYS A 98 11.93 2.88 0.92
C LYS A 98 10.85 1.96 0.35
N VAL A 99 9.83 1.61 1.15
CA VAL A 99 8.80 0.64 0.74
C VAL A 99 7.82 1.21 -0.29
N VAL A 100 7.50 2.51 -0.22
CA VAL A 100 6.73 3.20 -1.25
C VAL A 100 7.49 3.24 -2.57
N LYS A 101 8.77 3.61 -2.56
CA LYS A 101 9.63 3.60 -3.76
C LYS A 101 9.79 2.20 -4.36
N LYS A 102 9.86 1.17 -3.51
CA LYS A 102 9.93 -0.23 -3.92
C LYS A 102 8.60 -0.73 -4.52
N GLY A 103 7.48 -0.03 -4.24
CA GLY A 103 6.14 -0.40 -4.68
C GLY A 103 5.51 -1.54 -3.89
N THR A 104 6.05 -1.87 -2.71
CA THR A 104 5.52 -2.92 -1.82
C THR A 104 4.57 -2.39 -0.75
N PHE A 105 4.40 -1.06 -0.68
CA PHE A 105 3.46 -0.40 0.23
C PHE A 105 2.67 0.69 -0.50
N ARG A 106 1.37 0.73 -0.25
CA ARG A 106 0.44 1.79 -0.66
C ARG A 106 -0.71 1.91 0.33
N VAL A 107 -1.40 3.03 0.32
CA VAL A 107 -2.56 3.28 1.19
C VAL A 107 -3.76 3.69 0.35
N THR A 108 -4.96 3.20 0.72
CA THR A 108 -6.23 3.50 0.05
C THR A 108 -7.36 3.66 1.05
N ASP A 109 -8.48 4.25 0.61
CA ASP A 109 -9.77 4.25 1.30
C ASP A 109 -10.75 3.21 0.73
N ASP A 110 -10.36 2.50 -0.32
CA ASP A 110 -11.18 1.50 -0.99
C ASP A 110 -11.04 0.12 -0.32
N TYR A 111 -12.11 -0.34 0.33
CA TYR A 111 -12.16 -1.65 0.98
C TYR A 111 -12.26 -2.81 0.00
N SER A 112 -12.63 -2.58 -1.26
CA SER A 112 -12.71 -3.64 -2.27
C SER A 112 -11.38 -4.37 -2.50
N VAL A 113 -10.25 -3.75 -2.14
CA VAL A 113 -8.92 -4.38 -2.19
C VAL A 113 -8.83 -5.64 -1.32
N LEU A 114 -9.68 -5.78 -0.30
CA LEU A 114 -9.67 -6.92 0.62
C LEU A 114 -10.00 -8.25 -0.05
N ARG A 115 -10.63 -8.22 -1.23
CA ARG A 115 -10.94 -9.41 -2.04
C ARG A 115 -9.70 -10.19 -2.48
N ASP A 116 -8.56 -9.51 -2.53
CA ASP A 116 -7.29 -10.09 -2.98
C ASP A 116 -6.32 -10.38 -1.82
N MET A 117 -6.67 -10.03 -0.58
CA MET A 117 -5.77 -10.12 0.57
C MET A 117 -5.75 -11.53 1.16
N ASP A 118 -4.56 -12.01 1.50
CA ASP A 118 -4.35 -13.28 2.21
C ASP A 118 -4.45 -13.11 3.72
N VAL A 119 -4.01 -11.93 4.20
CA VAL A 119 -3.99 -11.57 5.62
C VAL A 119 -4.54 -10.16 5.79
N ILE A 120 -5.36 -9.95 6.80
CA ILE A 120 -5.97 -8.67 7.14
C ILE A 120 -5.72 -8.39 8.62
N LEU A 121 -4.94 -7.33 8.91
CA LEU A 121 -4.68 -6.86 10.26
C LEU A 121 -5.63 -5.71 10.59
N ILE A 122 -6.14 -5.67 11.82
CA ILE A 122 -7.07 -4.63 12.29
C ILE A 122 -6.41 -3.83 13.41
N ASP A 123 -6.07 -2.58 13.11
CA ASP A 123 -5.41 -1.60 13.98
C ASP A 123 -6.26 -0.35 14.20
N VAL A 124 -7.55 -0.54 14.47
CA VAL A 124 -8.46 0.56 14.70
C VAL A 124 -8.51 0.96 16.16
N GLN A 125 -8.87 2.21 16.42
CA GLN A 125 -9.02 2.71 17.77
C GLN A 125 -10.18 2.02 18.50
N THR A 126 -9.94 1.65 19.75
CA THR A 126 -10.92 1.08 20.69
C THR A 126 -10.95 1.95 21.96
N PRO A 127 -11.48 3.19 21.88
CA PRO A 127 -11.51 4.09 23.02
C PRO A 127 -12.39 3.55 24.14
N THR A 128 -12.10 3.93 25.37
CA THR A 128 -12.98 3.70 26.51
C THR A 128 -13.92 4.89 26.70
N ASP A 129 -15.14 4.62 27.14
CA ASP A 129 -16.06 5.66 27.60
C ASP A 129 -15.53 6.33 28.88
N SER A 130 -15.66 7.65 28.96
CA SER A 130 -15.13 8.41 30.12
C SER A 130 -15.99 8.29 31.38
N ALA A 131 -17.25 7.87 31.24
CA ALA A 131 -18.18 7.81 32.36
C ALA A 131 -18.15 6.47 33.10
N ASP A 132 -18.09 5.35 32.35
CA ASP A 132 -18.16 4.00 32.93
C ASP A 132 -16.92 3.14 32.59
N HIS A 133 -15.93 3.70 31.89
CA HIS A 133 -14.72 3.03 31.45
C HIS A 133 -14.98 1.80 30.56
N SER A 134 -16.18 1.64 30.01
CA SER A 134 -16.50 0.56 29.08
C SER A 134 -15.77 0.75 27.74
N PRO A 135 -15.29 -0.33 27.11
CA PRO A 135 -14.65 -0.23 25.80
C PRO A 135 -15.67 0.03 24.70
N SER A 136 -15.41 1.02 23.85
CA SER A 136 -16.21 1.28 22.66
C SER A 136 -15.68 0.49 21.47
N TYR A 137 -16.45 -0.49 20.99
CA TYR A 137 -16.10 -1.30 19.82
C TYR A 137 -16.80 -0.85 18.54
N LEU A 138 -17.29 0.39 18.47
CA LEU A 138 -18.00 0.89 17.28
C LEU A 138 -17.14 0.81 16.02
N SER A 139 -15.92 1.32 16.08
CA SER A 139 -14.99 1.27 14.94
C SER A 139 -14.61 -0.16 14.57
N LEU A 140 -14.38 -1.01 15.56
CA LEU A 140 -14.04 -2.43 15.34
C LEU A 140 -15.19 -3.18 14.66
N LYS A 141 -16.42 -2.98 15.13
CA LYS A 141 -17.62 -3.61 14.54
C LYS A 141 -17.87 -3.15 13.12
N GLU A 142 -17.68 -1.85 12.85
CA GLU A 142 -17.87 -1.29 11.51
C GLU A 142 -16.85 -1.85 10.52
N VAL A 143 -15.57 -1.84 10.90
CA VAL A 143 -14.51 -2.42 10.07
C VAL A 143 -14.72 -3.92 9.87
N SER A 144 -15.14 -4.66 10.91
CA SER A 144 -15.43 -6.10 10.78
C SER A 144 -16.56 -6.38 9.79
N ARG A 145 -17.60 -5.52 9.71
CA ARG A 145 -18.66 -5.67 8.70
C ARG A 145 -18.11 -5.48 7.29
N GLN A 146 -17.30 -4.45 7.08
CA GLN A 146 -16.69 -4.19 5.77
C GLN A 146 -15.73 -5.30 5.35
N ILE A 147 -14.93 -5.81 6.30
CA ILE A 147 -14.07 -6.97 6.03
C ILE A 147 -14.92 -8.17 5.61
N GLY A 148 -15.96 -8.50 6.35
CA GLY A 148 -16.83 -9.66 6.04
C GLY A 148 -17.57 -9.54 4.69
N GLU A 149 -17.79 -8.31 4.18
CA GLU A 149 -18.41 -8.06 2.87
C GLU A 149 -17.42 -8.25 1.71
N ASP A 150 -16.15 -7.93 1.92
CA ASP A 150 -15.16 -7.86 0.84
C ASP A 150 -14.04 -8.93 0.94
N MET A 151 -13.79 -9.54 2.10
CA MET A 151 -12.69 -10.50 2.22
C MET A 151 -12.94 -11.78 1.41
N LYS A 152 -11.87 -12.36 0.88
CA LYS A 152 -11.94 -13.68 0.25
C LYS A 152 -12.04 -14.80 1.29
N ARG A 153 -12.64 -15.90 0.90
CA ARG A 153 -12.65 -17.11 1.73
C ARG A 153 -11.24 -17.61 2.00
N GLY A 154 -10.96 -17.98 3.23
CA GLY A 154 -9.66 -18.46 3.67
C GLY A 154 -8.65 -17.36 4.01
N ALA A 155 -9.04 -16.09 3.96
CA ALA A 155 -8.20 -15.00 4.47
C ALA A 155 -8.04 -15.13 6.00
N LEU A 156 -6.83 -14.84 6.48
CA LEU A 156 -6.55 -14.76 7.92
C LEU A 156 -6.84 -13.35 8.41
N VAL A 157 -7.71 -13.20 9.42
CA VAL A 157 -7.98 -11.91 10.07
C VAL A 157 -7.32 -11.88 11.44
N ILE A 158 -6.50 -10.86 11.69
CA ILE A 158 -5.77 -10.66 12.94
C ILE A 158 -6.23 -9.34 13.56
N ILE A 159 -6.55 -9.35 14.85
CA ILE A 159 -6.90 -8.14 15.61
C ILE A 159 -5.69 -7.74 16.43
N GLU A 160 -5.09 -6.61 16.11
CA GLU A 160 -3.99 -6.00 16.87
C GLU A 160 -4.48 -4.89 17.80
N SER A 161 -5.68 -4.35 17.54
CA SER A 161 -6.33 -3.42 18.47
C SER A 161 -6.43 -4.02 19.87
N THR A 162 -6.20 -3.20 20.90
CA THR A 162 -6.38 -3.62 22.28
C THR A 162 -7.85 -3.89 22.56
N VAL A 163 -8.18 -5.13 22.90
CA VAL A 163 -9.54 -5.57 23.16
C VAL A 163 -9.62 -6.42 24.43
N ALA A 164 -10.79 -6.44 25.10
CA ALA A 164 -11.02 -7.32 26.24
C ALA A 164 -11.01 -8.81 25.82
N PRO A 165 -10.65 -9.73 26.72
CA PRO A 165 -10.73 -11.16 26.49
C PRO A 165 -12.11 -11.59 25.97
N GLY A 166 -12.13 -12.45 24.95
CA GLY A 166 -13.37 -12.93 24.31
C GLY A 166 -13.94 -12.02 23.21
N THR A 167 -13.46 -10.78 23.05
CA THR A 167 -13.96 -9.85 22.01
C THR A 167 -13.79 -10.43 20.60
N THR A 168 -12.67 -11.05 20.31
CA THR A 168 -12.43 -11.69 19.00
C THR A 168 -13.50 -12.75 18.71
N GLN A 169 -13.74 -13.65 19.66
CA GLN A 169 -14.67 -14.77 19.50
C GLN A 169 -16.13 -14.34 19.53
N HIS A 170 -16.51 -13.42 20.43
CA HIS A 170 -17.91 -13.10 20.68
C HIS A 170 -18.42 -11.87 19.94
N VAL A 171 -17.54 -11.00 19.46
CA VAL A 171 -17.92 -9.78 18.75
C VAL A 171 -17.46 -9.80 17.28
N VAL A 172 -16.19 -10.06 17.01
CA VAL A 172 -15.66 -9.94 15.65
C VAL A 172 -15.98 -11.14 14.80
N GLN A 173 -15.68 -12.35 15.26
CA GLN A 173 -15.91 -13.58 14.50
C GLN A 173 -17.37 -13.72 14.00
N PRO A 174 -18.42 -13.51 14.83
CA PRO A 174 -19.80 -13.62 14.35
C PRO A 174 -20.17 -12.56 13.29
N ILE A 175 -19.50 -11.41 13.29
CA ILE A 175 -19.73 -10.39 12.26
C ILE A 175 -19.10 -10.82 10.93
N LEU A 176 -17.87 -11.31 10.96
CA LEU A 176 -17.17 -11.81 9.77
C LEU A 176 -17.91 -12.99 9.14
N GLU A 177 -18.30 -13.98 9.93
CA GLU A 177 -18.96 -15.21 9.43
C GLU A 177 -20.36 -14.99 8.85
N ARG A 178 -21.07 -13.90 9.21
CA ARG A 178 -22.39 -13.59 8.64
C ARG A 178 -22.34 -13.05 7.22
N LYS A 179 -21.19 -12.56 6.81
CA LYS A 179 -21.01 -11.81 5.56
C LYS A 179 -20.10 -12.53 4.56
N SER A 180 -19.25 -13.44 5.04
CA SER A 180 -18.30 -14.19 4.21
C SER A 180 -18.93 -15.41 3.49
#